data_1a422c24468db19afdb56534d2b7e849
#
_entry.id   1a422c24468db19afdb56534d2b7e849
#
_cell.length_a   1.000
_cell.length_b   1.000
_cell.length_c   1.000
_cell.angle_alpha   90.00
_cell.angle_beta   90.00
_cell.angle_gamma   90.00
#
_symmetry.space_group_name_H-M   'P 1'
#
loop_
_entity.id
_entity.type
_entity.pdbx_description
1 polymer ?
#
loop_
_entity_poly.entity_id
_entity_poly.type
_entity_poly.pdbx_seq_one_letter_code
_entity_poly.pdbx_strand_id
1 'polypeptide(L)'
;MTTTSRTLDPDPQAAARPRTVWRRLTLHYVEMVLAMFAGMLVFGGLRALLGLTVAFDPHPGAHYLLMATDMAIGMAAWMRLRRHGWACTLEMCAAMYAPAVLVPLVWAGAMSGMAFMTAAHVLMMVAMLAVLLRRRREYHH
;
A
#
# COMPACT_ATOMS: atom_id res chain seq x y z
N MET A 1 25.15 -51.52 27.44
CA MET A 1 24.64 -50.14 27.39
C MET A 1 25.05 -49.51 26.06
N THR A 2 24.16 -49.56 25.09
CA THR A 2 24.44 -49.07 23.72
C THR A 2 23.81 -47.68 23.60
N THR A 3 24.62 -46.64 23.71
CA THR A 3 24.17 -45.25 23.53
C THR A 3 24.02 -44.98 22.03
N THR A 4 22.80 -45.04 21.53
CA THR A 4 22.47 -44.64 20.15
C THR A 4 22.55 -43.13 20.05
N SER A 5 23.68 -42.62 19.54
CA SER A 5 23.83 -41.21 19.16
C SER A 5 22.87 -40.94 17.98
N ARG A 6 21.71 -40.35 18.29
CA ARG A 6 20.78 -39.83 17.29
C ARG A 6 21.44 -38.59 16.65
N THR A 7 22.08 -38.79 15.51
CA THR A 7 22.49 -37.66 14.64
C THR A 7 21.22 -36.91 14.25
N LEU A 8 21.09 -35.68 14.75
CA LEU A 8 20.06 -34.75 14.31
C LEU A 8 20.42 -34.34 12.88
N ASP A 9 19.87 -35.07 11.91
CA ASP A 9 19.89 -34.61 10.53
C ASP A 9 19.28 -33.21 10.48
N PRO A 10 19.98 -32.22 9.90
CA PRO A 10 19.42 -30.86 9.76
C PRO A 10 18.18 -30.97 8.88
N ASP A 11 17.04 -30.51 9.42
CA ASP A 11 15.75 -30.52 8.75
C ASP A 11 15.88 -29.82 7.39
N PRO A 12 15.75 -30.52 6.25
CA PRO A 12 15.87 -29.92 4.92
C PRO A 12 14.80 -28.86 4.64
N GLN A 13 13.75 -28.80 5.47
CA GLN A 13 12.72 -27.78 5.40
C GLN A 13 13.14 -26.45 6.03
N ALA A 14 14.19 -26.43 6.89
CA ALA A 14 14.67 -25.20 7.52
C ALA A 14 15.36 -24.25 6.51
N ALA A 15 15.95 -24.80 5.45
CA ALA A 15 16.66 -24.00 4.43
C ALA A 15 15.74 -23.39 3.36
N ALA A 16 14.48 -23.84 3.25
CA ALA A 16 13.56 -23.40 2.20
C ALA A 16 12.68 -22.19 2.60
N ARG A 17 12.72 -21.76 3.86
CA ARG A 17 11.79 -20.80 4.44
C ARG A 17 11.95 -19.32 3.99
N PRO A 18 13.13 -18.73 3.77
CA PRO A 18 13.22 -17.30 3.48
C PRO A 18 12.64 -16.91 2.12
N ARG A 19 12.85 -17.70 1.08
CA ARG A 19 12.38 -17.37 -0.29
C ARG A 19 10.86 -17.38 -0.43
N THR A 20 10.17 -18.29 0.26
CA THR A 20 8.70 -18.37 0.22
C THR A 20 8.04 -17.22 0.95
N VAL A 21 8.63 -16.72 2.04
CA VAL A 21 8.14 -15.57 2.79
C VAL A 21 8.24 -14.29 1.94
N TRP A 22 9.41 -14.02 1.35
CA TRP A 22 9.60 -12.86 0.49
C TRP A 22 8.66 -12.87 -0.72
N ARG A 23 8.49 -14.03 -1.36
CA ARG A 23 7.56 -14.17 -2.48
C ARG A 23 6.11 -13.88 -2.06
N ARG A 24 5.66 -14.36 -0.91
CA ARG A 24 4.32 -14.07 -0.38
C ARG A 24 4.14 -12.59 -0.08
N LEU A 25 5.14 -11.95 0.55
CA LEU A 25 5.11 -10.51 0.83
C LEU A 25 5.02 -9.69 -0.46
N THR A 26 5.84 -10.02 -1.45
CA THR A 26 5.84 -9.33 -2.75
C THR A 26 4.51 -9.50 -3.48
N LEU A 27 3.97 -10.72 -3.52
CA LEU A 27 2.65 -10.96 -4.13
C LEU A 27 1.56 -10.16 -3.42
N HIS A 28 1.57 -10.15 -2.08
CA HIS A 28 0.60 -9.39 -1.31
C HIS A 28 0.73 -7.89 -1.57
N TYR A 29 1.95 -7.36 -1.63
CA TYR A 29 2.20 -5.96 -1.97
C TYR A 29 1.67 -5.61 -3.37
N VAL A 30 1.94 -6.46 -4.38
CA VAL A 30 1.43 -6.28 -5.74
C VAL A 30 -0.10 -6.31 -5.78
N GLU A 31 -0.73 -7.24 -5.06
CA GLU A 31 -2.19 -7.29 -4.95
C GLU A 31 -2.77 -6.00 -4.35
N MET A 32 -2.13 -5.45 -3.32
CA MET A 32 -2.55 -4.18 -2.69
C MET A 32 -2.41 -3.01 -3.65
N VAL A 33 -1.30 -2.93 -4.39
CA VAL A 33 -1.09 -1.90 -5.41
C VAL A 33 -2.15 -2.00 -6.51
N LEU A 34 -2.46 -3.22 -6.99
CA LEU A 34 -3.50 -3.44 -7.98
C LEU A 34 -4.89 -3.05 -7.46
N ALA A 35 -5.21 -3.39 -6.20
CA ALA A 35 -6.48 -3.01 -5.59
C ALA A 35 -6.62 -1.48 -5.44
N MET A 36 -5.53 -0.80 -5.12
CA MET A 36 -5.46 0.66 -5.05
C MET A 36 -5.76 1.30 -6.42
N PHE A 37 -5.11 0.84 -7.49
CA PHE A 37 -5.37 1.34 -8.84
C PHE A 37 -6.77 0.98 -9.32
N ALA A 38 -7.28 -0.21 -9.01
CA ALA A 38 -8.66 -0.58 -9.30
C ALA A 38 -9.66 0.35 -8.61
N GLY A 39 -9.42 0.69 -7.34
CA GLY A 39 -10.23 1.68 -6.60
C GLY A 39 -10.25 3.04 -7.31
N MET A 40 -9.08 3.55 -7.69
CA MET A 40 -8.97 4.81 -8.42
C MET A 40 -9.73 4.78 -9.75
N LEU A 41 -9.60 3.70 -10.54
CA LEU A 41 -10.28 3.59 -11.83
C LEU A 41 -11.80 3.50 -11.67
N VAL A 42 -12.29 2.70 -10.71
CA VAL A 42 -13.72 2.51 -10.47
C VAL A 42 -14.36 3.79 -9.94
N PHE A 43 -13.84 4.35 -8.86
CA PHE A 43 -14.43 5.52 -8.23
C PHE A 43 -14.15 6.81 -9.00
N GLY A 44 -12.95 6.96 -9.57
CA GLY A 44 -12.62 8.09 -10.45
C GLY A 44 -13.46 8.08 -11.72
N GLY A 45 -13.63 6.90 -12.34
CA GLY A 45 -14.51 6.72 -13.50
C GLY A 45 -15.97 6.99 -13.18
N LEU A 46 -16.47 6.52 -12.04
CA LEU A 46 -17.84 6.78 -11.60
C LEU A 46 -18.08 8.29 -11.38
N ARG A 47 -17.13 8.99 -10.75
CA ARG A 47 -17.23 10.46 -10.60
C ARG A 47 -17.22 11.19 -11.95
N ALA A 48 -16.38 10.73 -12.88
CA ALA A 48 -16.34 11.30 -14.21
C ALA A 48 -17.69 11.14 -14.95
N LEU A 49 -18.33 9.98 -14.83
CA LEU A 49 -19.66 9.72 -15.37
C LEU A 49 -20.75 10.57 -14.73
N LEU A 50 -20.62 10.87 -13.45
CA LEU A 50 -21.57 11.73 -12.70
C LEU A 50 -21.26 13.23 -12.85
N GLY A 51 -20.23 13.62 -13.61
CA GLY A 51 -19.83 15.01 -13.76
C GLY A 51 -19.19 15.63 -12.50
N LEU A 52 -18.83 14.81 -11.50
CA LEU A 52 -18.24 15.23 -10.23
C LEU A 52 -16.71 15.24 -10.32
N THR A 53 -16.17 15.93 -11.33
CA THR A 53 -14.72 16.01 -11.51
C THR A 53 -14.18 17.28 -10.89
N VAL A 54 -13.07 17.18 -10.15
CA VAL A 54 -12.29 18.32 -9.68
C VAL A 54 -11.11 18.48 -10.62
N ALA A 55 -11.01 19.66 -11.26
CA ALA A 55 -9.88 19.95 -12.12
C ALA A 55 -8.58 19.96 -11.32
N PHE A 56 -7.52 19.42 -11.89
CA PHE A 56 -6.20 19.37 -11.29
C PHE A 56 -5.63 20.79 -11.08
N ASP A 57 -5.71 21.62 -12.12
CA ASP A 57 -5.47 23.06 -12.05
C ASP A 57 -6.83 23.75 -11.87
N PRO A 58 -7.11 24.48 -10.88
CA PRO A 58 -6.35 25.20 -9.86
C PRO A 58 -6.28 24.52 -8.48
N HIS A 59 -6.75 23.28 -8.31
CA HIS A 59 -6.89 22.66 -6.98
C HIS A 59 -6.12 21.34 -6.86
N PRO A 60 -4.77 21.32 -6.97
CA PRO A 60 -3.99 20.07 -6.97
C PRO A 60 -4.12 19.28 -5.65
N GLY A 61 -4.24 19.98 -4.52
CA GLY A 61 -4.44 19.34 -3.22
C GLY A 61 -5.80 18.65 -3.09
N ALA A 62 -6.87 19.29 -3.54
CA ALA A 62 -8.22 18.71 -3.52
C ALA A 62 -8.32 17.51 -4.47
N HIS A 63 -7.75 17.62 -5.66
CA HIS A 63 -7.67 16.53 -6.61
C HIS A 63 -6.91 15.31 -6.03
N TYR A 64 -5.76 15.58 -5.39
CA TYR A 64 -4.98 14.54 -4.72
C TYR A 64 -5.77 13.86 -3.61
N LEU A 65 -6.45 14.62 -2.74
CA LEU A 65 -7.24 14.06 -1.63
C LEU A 65 -8.38 13.17 -2.13
N LEU A 66 -9.07 13.58 -3.20
CA LEU A 66 -10.10 12.74 -3.82
C LEU A 66 -9.51 11.44 -4.36
N MET A 67 -8.42 11.53 -5.11
CA MET A 67 -7.73 10.37 -5.66
C MET A 67 -7.21 9.44 -4.55
N ALA A 68 -6.61 9.99 -3.50
CA ALA A 68 -6.13 9.20 -2.35
C ALA A 68 -7.29 8.51 -1.62
N THR A 69 -8.46 9.15 -1.55
CA THR A 69 -9.67 8.56 -0.97
C THR A 69 -10.18 7.38 -1.79
N ASP A 70 -10.22 7.50 -3.11
CA ASP A 70 -10.64 6.41 -4.00
C ASP A 70 -9.71 5.20 -3.89
N MET A 71 -8.40 5.46 -3.85
CA MET A 71 -7.39 4.42 -3.66
C MET A 71 -7.53 3.77 -2.28
N ALA A 72 -7.76 4.57 -1.23
CA ALA A 72 -7.93 4.08 0.13
C ALA A 72 -9.18 3.20 0.27
N ILE A 73 -10.29 3.57 -0.37
CA ILE A 73 -11.53 2.76 -0.39
C ILE A 73 -11.26 1.43 -1.11
N GLY A 74 -10.63 1.46 -2.28
CA GLY A 74 -10.27 0.25 -3.03
C GLY A 74 -9.39 -0.70 -2.23
N MET A 75 -8.36 -0.15 -1.59
CA MET A 75 -7.48 -0.92 -0.72
C MET A 75 -8.19 -1.45 0.53
N ALA A 76 -8.97 -0.61 1.21
CA ALA A 76 -9.70 -1.03 2.41
C ALA A 76 -10.68 -2.17 2.09
N ALA A 77 -11.41 -2.08 0.97
CA ALA A 77 -12.29 -3.13 0.50
C ALA A 77 -11.53 -4.44 0.26
N TRP A 78 -10.38 -4.37 -0.41
CA TRP A 78 -9.54 -5.54 -0.67
C TRP A 78 -9.02 -6.17 0.63
N MET A 79 -8.48 -5.36 1.54
CA MET A 79 -7.97 -5.85 2.83
C MET A 79 -9.07 -6.47 3.69
N ARG A 80 -10.30 -5.91 3.66
CA ARG A 80 -11.45 -6.50 4.33
C ARG A 80 -11.88 -7.83 3.72
N LEU A 81 -11.86 -7.94 2.39
CA LEU A 81 -12.12 -9.19 1.68
C LEU A 81 -11.10 -10.27 2.06
N ARG A 82 -9.85 -9.89 2.25
CA ARG A 82 -8.75 -10.76 2.70
C ARG A 82 -8.75 -10.98 4.23
N ARG A 83 -9.77 -10.49 4.95
CA ARG A 83 -9.92 -10.63 6.42
C ARG A 83 -8.78 -10.05 7.25
N HIS A 84 -8.09 -9.01 6.75
CA HIS A 84 -7.10 -8.30 7.54
C HIS A 84 -7.74 -7.51 8.68
N GLY A 85 -7.01 -7.35 9.80
CA GLY A 85 -7.47 -6.57 10.94
C GLY A 85 -7.65 -5.08 10.63
N TRP A 86 -8.58 -4.42 11.33
CA TRP A 86 -8.84 -2.99 11.15
C TRP A 86 -7.62 -2.11 11.38
N ALA A 87 -6.77 -2.44 12.37
CA ALA A 87 -5.57 -1.67 12.67
C ALA A 87 -4.60 -1.64 11.47
N CYS A 88 -4.38 -2.79 10.83
CA CYS A 88 -3.53 -2.89 9.64
C CYS A 88 -4.14 -2.12 8.46
N THR A 89 -5.45 -2.24 8.24
CA THR A 89 -6.16 -1.51 7.18
C THR A 89 -6.04 -0.01 7.36
N LEU A 90 -6.27 0.50 8.59
CA LEU A 90 -6.19 1.93 8.88
C LEU A 90 -4.77 2.48 8.72
N GLU A 91 -3.73 1.75 9.15
CA GLU A 91 -2.34 2.18 8.94
C GLU A 91 -1.99 2.26 7.45
N MET A 92 -2.43 1.29 6.65
CA MET A 92 -2.21 1.31 5.21
C MET A 92 -2.97 2.46 4.53
N CYS A 93 -4.22 2.72 4.92
CA CYS A 93 -4.98 3.86 4.43
C CYS A 93 -4.32 5.19 4.85
N ALA A 94 -3.85 5.30 6.10
CA ALA A 94 -3.15 6.49 6.57
C ALA A 94 -1.86 6.77 5.76
N ALA A 95 -1.14 5.74 5.35
CA ALA A 95 0.04 5.87 4.51
C ALA A 95 -0.26 6.55 3.16
N MET A 96 -1.50 6.40 2.63
CA MET A 96 -1.91 7.06 1.39
C MET A 96 -2.12 8.57 1.55
N TYR A 97 -2.41 9.03 2.75
CA TYR A 97 -2.57 10.45 3.03
C TYR A 97 -1.25 11.12 3.46
N ALA A 98 -0.19 10.34 3.74
CA ALA A 98 1.10 10.88 4.13
C ALA A 98 1.65 11.95 3.16
N PRO A 99 1.54 11.80 1.82
CA PRO A 99 2.00 12.83 0.88
C PRO A 99 1.20 14.14 0.92
N ALA A 100 0.03 14.17 1.57
CA ALA A 100 -0.72 15.42 1.74
C ALA A 100 0.08 16.50 2.47
N VAL A 101 1.09 16.11 3.27
CA VAL A 101 2.05 17.02 3.91
C VAL A 101 2.83 17.85 2.88
N LEU A 102 2.94 17.40 1.64
CA LEU A 102 3.61 18.13 0.57
C LEU A 102 2.72 19.19 -0.11
N VAL A 103 1.42 19.17 0.13
CA VAL A 103 0.47 20.12 -0.49
C VAL A 103 0.85 21.60 -0.25
N PRO A 104 1.27 22.02 0.96
CA PRO A 104 1.70 23.40 1.19
C PRO A 104 2.89 23.84 0.32
N LEU A 105 3.78 22.91 -0.07
CA LEU A 105 4.90 23.20 -0.96
C LEU A 105 4.43 23.55 -2.37
N VAL A 106 3.35 22.93 -2.82
CA VAL A 106 2.71 23.27 -4.12
C VAL A 106 2.08 24.66 -4.05
N TRP A 107 1.38 24.97 -2.97
CA TRP A 107 0.78 26.29 -2.76
C TRP A 107 1.81 27.42 -2.64
N ALA A 108 2.99 27.11 -2.05
CA ALA A 108 4.10 28.05 -1.98
C ALA A 108 4.84 28.22 -3.33
N GLY A 109 4.43 27.51 -4.39
CA GLY A 109 5.10 27.57 -5.70
C GLY A 109 6.47 26.88 -5.75
N ALA A 110 6.85 26.15 -4.69
CA ALA A 110 8.14 25.46 -4.60
C ALA A 110 8.19 24.18 -5.45
N MET A 111 7.03 23.68 -5.89
CA MET A 111 6.90 22.43 -6.64
C MET A 111 5.77 22.54 -7.67
N SER A 112 6.02 22.06 -8.90
CA SER A 112 4.97 21.96 -9.91
C SER A 112 3.96 20.87 -9.58
N GLY A 113 2.71 21.00 -10.05
CA GLY A 113 1.67 19.99 -9.82
C GLY A 113 2.08 18.58 -10.29
N MET A 114 2.75 18.48 -11.44
CA MET A 114 3.23 17.19 -11.96
C MET A 114 4.33 16.58 -11.07
N ALA A 115 5.29 17.39 -10.60
CA ALA A 115 6.31 16.94 -9.68
C ALA A 115 5.70 16.49 -8.35
N PHE A 116 4.69 17.20 -7.85
CA PHE A 116 3.93 16.81 -6.66
C PHE A 116 3.25 15.46 -6.85
N MET A 117 2.53 15.24 -7.95
CA MET A 117 1.83 13.98 -8.20
C MET A 117 2.80 12.80 -8.26
N THR A 118 3.95 12.97 -8.94
CA THR A 118 4.98 11.93 -9.01
C THR A 118 5.58 11.65 -7.64
N ALA A 119 5.99 12.69 -6.90
CA ALA A 119 6.54 12.56 -5.56
C ALA A 119 5.54 11.93 -4.58
N ALA A 120 4.26 12.30 -4.67
CA ALA A 120 3.20 11.75 -3.84
C ALA A 120 3.01 10.25 -4.06
N HIS A 121 2.99 9.79 -5.31
CA HIS A 121 2.88 8.36 -5.61
C HIS A 121 4.10 7.56 -5.12
N VAL A 122 5.31 8.07 -5.36
CA VAL A 122 6.53 7.41 -4.88
C VAL A 122 6.54 7.33 -3.35
N LEU A 123 6.25 8.44 -2.66
CA LEU A 123 6.23 8.49 -1.21
C LEU A 123 5.15 7.55 -0.63
N MET A 124 3.98 7.51 -1.24
CA MET A 124 2.91 6.60 -0.86
C MET A 124 3.32 5.13 -0.99
N MET A 125 3.94 4.74 -2.11
CA MET A 125 4.44 3.37 -2.30
C MET A 125 5.51 3.01 -1.28
N VAL A 126 6.44 3.91 -0.99
CA VAL A 126 7.47 3.70 0.02
C VAL A 126 6.86 3.59 1.42
N ALA A 127 5.90 4.45 1.76
CA ALA A 127 5.20 4.39 3.05
C ALA A 127 4.44 3.07 3.22
N MET A 128 3.72 2.61 2.19
CA MET A 128 3.04 1.32 2.21
C MET A 128 4.01 0.15 2.40
N LEU A 129 5.14 0.17 1.68
CA LEU A 129 6.17 -0.84 1.83
C LEU A 129 6.77 -0.84 3.24
N ALA A 130 7.01 0.34 3.81
CA ALA A 130 7.51 0.48 5.18
C ALA A 130 6.53 -0.11 6.22
N VAL A 131 5.23 0.19 6.08
CA VAL A 131 4.19 -0.37 6.96
C VAL A 131 4.11 -1.89 6.81
N LEU A 132 4.17 -2.41 5.58
CA LEU A 132 4.18 -3.84 5.30
C LEU A 132 5.38 -4.55 5.94
N LEU A 133 6.57 -3.97 5.80
CA LEU A 133 7.80 -4.53 6.39
C LEU A 133 7.78 -4.48 7.92
N ARG A 134 7.23 -3.39 8.50
CA ARG A 134 7.06 -3.27 9.96
C ARG A 134 6.14 -4.35 10.52
N ARG A 135 5.05 -4.65 9.81
CA ARG A 135 4.06 -5.65 10.21
C ARG A 135 4.28 -7.03 9.60
N ARG A 136 5.44 -7.28 9.00
CA ARG A 136 5.74 -8.58 8.36
C ARG A 136 5.45 -9.80 9.24
N ARG A 137 5.49 -9.65 10.57
CA ARG A 137 5.19 -10.71 11.53
C ARG A 137 3.72 -11.14 11.50
N GLU A 138 2.80 -10.25 11.12
CA GLU A 138 1.36 -10.53 11.03
C GLU A 138 1.01 -11.32 9.75
N TYR A 139 1.89 -11.31 8.76
CA TYR A 139 1.71 -12.00 7.48
C TYR A 139 2.35 -13.40 7.43
N HIS A 140 2.86 -13.88 8.57
CA HIS A 140 3.47 -15.21 8.69
C HIS A 140 2.46 -16.35 8.98
N HIS A 141 1.18 -16.05 9.12
CA HIS A 141 0.12 -17.04 9.39
C HIS A 141 -0.57 -17.51 8.12
#